data_eae24a9f918387439b801e50500e4028
#
_entry.id   eae24a9f918387439b801e50500e4028
#
_cell.length_a   1.000
_cell.length_b   1.000
_cell.length_c   1.000
_cell.angle_alpha   90.00
_cell.angle_beta   90.00
_cell.angle_gamma   90.00
#
_symmetry.space_group_name_H-M   'P 1'
#
loop_
_entity.id
_entity.type
_entity.pdbx_description
1 polymer ?
#
loop_
_entity_poly.entity_id
_entity_poly.type
_entity_poly.pdbx_seq_one_letter_code
_entity_poly.pdbx_strand_id
1 'polypeptide(L)'
;MSPAPEQTTRRKSLDFLRWLPVAAAVALMVMVAFISARTMSELKNAIYWRQHSFQEILAAHAYEDNVMSIQSNMRDFVTTGDAAALASCQRSIKLEPQLFDQLVSLTGDNPAQQQRLKALSVAMKDVFDYDGRLIFLYKQRGAEAVLRTEQTGEGRAITGRARDILTELSDEEQKLLGARDAAEQLGYVNAERLLIVGSVLAVALLVLANLMVGREMAWRRRVEIDREKLIGELQQTLAQVKTLSGLIPICAWCKSVRNDQGYWQSVEQYVHSRSDASFSHSICPSCREKFKDEIAKAGLSNEKSPSQN
;
A
#
# COMPACT_ATOMS: atom_id res chain seq x y z
N MET A 1 3.30 48.27 -5.08
CA MET A 1 4.50 47.58 -4.57
C MET A 1 4.26 46.09 -4.71
N SER A 2 4.86 45.46 -5.71
CA SER A 2 4.78 44.01 -5.89
C SER A 2 5.62 43.29 -4.82
N PRO A 3 5.16 42.23 -4.20
CA PRO A 3 5.93 41.50 -3.20
C PRO A 3 7.16 40.88 -3.85
N ALA A 4 8.29 40.95 -3.15
CA ALA A 4 9.58 40.47 -3.61
C ALA A 4 9.55 38.95 -3.92
N PRO A 5 10.28 38.48 -4.95
CA PRO A 5 10.25 37.06 -5.42
C PRO A 5 10.70 36.04 -4.38
N GLU A 6 11.39 36.44 -3.35
CA GLU A 6 11.93 35.56 -2.29
C GLU A 6 10.86 35.04 -1.31
N GLN A 7 9.75 35.73 -1.13
CA GLN A 7 8.65 35.31 -0.26
C GLN A 7 7.76 34.26 -0.91
N THR A 8 7.68 34.21 -2.23
CA THR A 8 6.86 33.23 -2.99
C THR A 8 7.51 31.85 -3.05
N THR A 9 8.83 31.76 -3.09
CA THR A 9 9.59 30.49 -3.08
C THR A 9 9.56 29.84 -1.70
N ARG A 10 9.66 30.61 -0.62
CA ARG A 10 9.60 30.11 0.76
C ARG A 10 8.20 29.59 1.14
N ARG A 11 7.14 30.16 0.60
CA ARG A 11 5.76 29.70 0.80
C ARG A 11 5.48 28.37 0.08
N LYS A 12 5.97 28.18 -1.14
CA LYS A 12 5.85 26.93 -1.91
C LYS A 12 6.60 25.77 -1.27
N SER A 13 7.76 25.99 -0.67
CA SER A 13 8.53 24.96 0.02
C SER A 13 7.86 24.49 1.32
N LEU A 14 7.17 25.38 2.03
CA LEU A 14 6.41 25.05 3.24
C LEU A 14 5.13 24.25 2.91
N ASP A 15 4.50 24.53 1.79
CA ASP A 15 3.33 23.78 1.34
C ASP A 15 3.72 22.37 0.87
N PHE A 16 4.88 22.19 0.25
CA PHE A 16 5.40 20.85 -0.12
C PHE A 16 5.71 20.01 1.12
N LEU A 17 6.28 20.60 2.18
CA LEU A 17 6.60 19.89 3.43
C LEU A 17 5.35 19.33 4.12
N ARG A 18 4.17 19.93 3.90
CA ARG A 18 2.88 19.48 4.44
C ARG A 18 2.38 18.20 3.81
N TRP A 19 2.70 17.96 2.52
CA TRP A 19 2.30 16.75 1.80
C TRP A 19 3.26 15.57 2.00
N LEU A 20 4.45 15.81 2.57
CA LEU A 20 5.47 14.79 2.79
C LEU A 20 4.96 13.59 3.61
N PRO A 21 4.24 13.76 4.75
CA PRO A 21 3.72 12.62 5.50
C PRO A 21 2.63 11.84 4.75
N VAL A 22 1.81 12.52 3.94
CA VAL A 22 0.81 11.86 3.10
C VAL A 22 1.48 11.06 1.99
N ALA A 23 2.48 11.64 1.33
CA ALA A 23 3.25 10.96 0.30
C ALA A 23 4.02 9.75 0.87
N ALA A 24 4.61 9.88 2.06
CA ALA A 24 5.26 8.78 2.76
C ALA A 24 4.28 7.66 3.12
N ALA A 25 3.06 7.98 3.57
CA ALA A 25 2.02 7.00 3.86
C ALA A 25 1.57 6.25 2.61
N VAL A 26 1.38 6.96 1.48
CA VAL A 26 1.03 6.35 0.20
C VAL A 26 2.16 5.45 -0.30
N ALA A 27 3.42 5.90 -0.23
CA ALA A 27 4.58 5.11 -0.62
C ALA A 27 4.71 3.83 0.22
N LEU A 28 4.47 3.92 1.53
CA LEU A 28 4.46 2.76 2.43
C LEU A 28 3.33 1.79 2.10
N MET A 29 2.11 2.28 1.80
CA MET A 29 0.99 1.43 1.36
C MET A 29 1.33 0.69 0.06
N VAL A 30 1.91 1.37 -0.92
CA VAL A 30 2.31 0.76 -2.19
C VAL A 30 3.39 -0.30 -1.95
N MET A 31 4.36 -0.02 -1.08
CA MET A 31 5.41 -0.97 -0.71
C MET A 31 4.81 -2.22 -0.04
N VAL A 32 3.92 -2.05 0.94
CA VAL A 32 3.24 -3.18 1.60
C VAL A 32 2.41 -3.99 0.61
N ALA A 33 1.68 -3.34 -0.28
CA ALA A 33 0.90 -4.02 -1.32
C ALA A 33 1.80 -4.83 -2.28
N PHE A 34 2.93 -4.27 -2.69
CA PHE A 34 3.91 -4.94 -3.55
C PHE A 34 4.52 -6.18 -2.86
N ILE A 35 4.96 -6.04 -1.60
CA ILE A 35 5.51 -7.16 -0.82
C ILE A 35 4.44 -8.25 -0.63
N SER A 36 3.21 -7.85 -0.30
CA SER A 36 2.09 -8.78 -0.14
C SER A 36 1.79 -9.56 -1.43
N ALA A 37 1.76 -8.88 -2.57
CA ALA A 37 1.54 -9.51 -3.87
C ALA A 37 2.66 -10.52 -4.21
N ARG A 38 3.92 -10.17 -3.90
CA ARG A 38 5.07 -11.06 -4.10
C ARG A 38 4.99 -12.29 -3.21
N THR A 39 4.74 -12.11 -1.90
CA THR A 39 4.60 -13.22 -0.94
C THR A 39 3.45 -14.15 -1.33
N MET A 40 2.33 -13.60 -1.80
CA MET A 40 1.21 -14.39 -2.29
C MET A 40 1.57 -15.21 -3.54
N SER A 41 2.38 -14.65 -4.44
CA SER A 41 2.87 -15.37 -5.62
C SER A 41 3.80 -16.52 -5.23
N GLU A 42 4.71 -16.30 -4.29
CA GLU A 42 5.62 -17.33 -3.76
C GLU A 42 4.84 -18.46 -3.07
N LEU A 43 3.82 -18.12 -2.29
CA LEU A 43 2.94 -19.10 -1.65
C LEU A 43 2.17 -19.95 -2.66
N LYS A 44 1.58 -19.33 -3.69
CA LYS A 44 0.89 -20.06 -4.77
C LYS A 44 1.82 -21.04 -5.47
N ASN A 45 3.06 -20.61 -5.70
CA ASN A 45 4.07 -21.47 -6.33
C ASN A 45 4.46 -22.65 -5.42
N ALA A 46 4.62 -22.43 -4.12
CA ALA A 46 4.89 -23.49 -3.15
C ALA A 46 3.76 -24.53 -3.09
N ILE A 47 2.50 -24.05 -3.06
CA ILE A 47 1.30 -24.93 -3.10
C ILE A 47 1.28 -25.78 -4.37
N TYR A 48 1.55 -25.17 -5.53
CA TYR A 48 1.61 -25.86 -6.81
C TYR A 48 2.63 -27.01 -6.78
N TRP A 49 3.85 -26.72 -6.36
CA TRP A 49 4.92 -27.73 -6.32
C TRP A 49 4.67 -28.83 -5.29
N ARG A 50 4.07 -28.51 -4.15
CA ARG A 50 3.64 -29.53 -3.19
C ARG A 50 2.60 -30.47 -3.77
N GLN A 51 1.58 -29.91 -4.43
CA GLN A 51 0.54 -30.70 -5.08
C GLN A 51 1.10 -31.56 -6.20
N HIS A 52 2.06 -31.04 -6.95
CA HIS A 52 2.74 -31.77 -8.02
C HIS A 52 3.51 -32.97 -7.48
N SER A 53 4.36 -32.79 -6.43
CA SER A 53 5.02 -33.91 -5.76
C SER A 53 4.05 -34.97 -5.24
N PHE A 54 2.93 -34.54 -4.68
CA PHE A 54 1.93 -35.48 -4.20
C PHE A 54 1.33 -36.35 -5.34
N GLN A 55 1.11 -35.75 -6.50
CA GLN A 55 0.64 -36.49 -7.68
C GLN A 55 1.70 -37.45 -8.19
N GLU A 56 2.98 -37.07 -8.18
CA GLU A 56 4.09 -37.96 -8.55
C GLU A 56 4.19 -39.19 -7.63
N ILE A 57 4.08 -38.99 -6.31
CA ILE A 57 4.09 -40.05 -5.32
C ILE A 57 2.91 -41.01 -5.54
N LEU A 58 1.70 -40.47 -5.75
CA LEU A 58 0.52 -41.29 -6.03
C LEU A 58 0.69 -42.13 -7.31
N ALA A 59 1.23 -41.54 -8.36
CA ALA A 59 1.48 -42.24 -9.61
C ALA A 59 2.57 -43.33 -9.45
N ALA A 60 3.61 -43.07 -8.67
CA ALA A 60 4.66 -44.03 -8.36
C ALA A 60 4.11 -45.23 -7.59
N HIS A 61 3.28 -44.99 -6.57
CA HIS A 61 2.63 -46.06 -5.83
C HIS A 61 1.66 -46.85 -6.71
N ALA A 62 0.85 -46.20 -7.57
CA ALA A 62 -0.03 -46.88 -8.49
C ALA A 62 0.72 -47.81 -9.47
N TYR A 63 1.90 -47.34 -9.93
CA TYR A 63 2.78 -48.15 -10.76
C TYR A 63 3.36 -49.35 -9.98
N GLU A 64 3.89 -49.09 -8.76
CA GLU A 64 4.41 -50.14 -7.88
C GLU A 64 3.37 -51.21 -7.55
N ASP A 65 2.15 -50.82 -7.17
CA ASP A 65 1.04 -51.71 -6.90
C ASP A 65 0.70 -52.57 -8.11
N ASN A 66 0.72 -52.00 -9.32
CA ASN A 66 0.50 -52.74 -10.56
C ASN A 66 1.61 -53.76 -10.81
N VAL A 67 2.89 -53.39 -10.59
CA VAL A 67 4.04 -54.32 -10.70
C VAL A 67 3.92 -55.44 -9.69
N MET A 68 3.58 -55.14 -8.43
CA MET A 68 3.33 -56.18 -7.40
C MET A 68 2.18 -57.12 -7.79
N SER A 69 1.12 -56.55 -8.37
CA SER A 69 -0.03 -57.36 -8.88
C SER A 69 0.40 -58.31 -10.00
N ILE A 70 1.25 -57.86 -10.95
CA ILE A 70 1.82 -58.71 -11.99
C ILE A 70 2.59 -59.86 -11.36
N GLN A 71 3.50 -59.58 -10.43
CA GLN A 71 4.33 -60.58 -9.79
C GLN A 71 3.53 -61.61 -8.95
N SER A 72 2.55 -61.12 -8.16
CA SER A 72 1.69 -61.98 -7.34
C SER A 72 0.87 -62.91 -8.19
N ASN A 73 0.17 -62.34 -9.19
CA ASN A 73 -0.70 -63.15 -10.07
C ASN A 73 0.12 -64.13 -10.94
N MET A 74 1.34 -63.75 -11.36
CA MET A 74 2.26 -64.64 -12.04
C MET A 74 2.67 -65.82 -11.15
N ARG A 75 3.04 -65.57 -9.91
CA ARG A 75 3.39 -66.63 -8.95
C ARG A 75 2.22 -67.56 -8.68
N ASP A 76 1.02 -67.01 -8.49
CA ASP A 76 -0.20 -67.80 -8.28
C ASP A 76 -0.47 -68.66 -9.48
N PHE A 77 -0.35 -68.19 -10.70
CA PHE A 77 -0.53 -68.99 -11.92
C PHE A 77 0.49 -70.12 -12.00
N VAL A 78 1.78 -69.87 -11.80
CA VAL A 78 2.83 -70.86 -11.96
C VAL A 78 2.80 -71.97 -10.85
N THR A 79 2.23 -71.59 -9.67
CA THR A 79 2.06 -72.58 -8.55
C THR A 79 0.77 -73.38 -8.61
N THR A 80 -0.33 -72.76 -8.97
CA THR A 80 -1.65 -73.37 -8.90
C THR A 80 -2.23 -73.76 -10.26
N GLY A 81 -1.75 -73.21 -11.35
CA GLY A 81 -2.32 -73.32 -12.68
C GLY A 81 -3.61 -72.51 -12.88
N ASP A 82 -3.94 -71.58 -11.95
CA ASP A 82 -5.19 -70.82 -12.01
C ASP A 82 -5.22 -69.87 -13.21
N ALA A 83 -6.16 -70.19 -14.15
CA ALA A 83 -6.36 -69.32 -15.33
C ALA A 83 -6.85 -67.92 -14.99
N ALA A 84 -7.52 -67.72 -13.85
CA ALA A 84 -7.97 -66.42 -13.41
C ALA A 84 -6.77 -65.51 -12.96
N ALA A 85 -5.79 -66.13 -12.31
CA ALA A 85 -4.54 -65.47 -11.96
C ALA A 85 -3.78 -65.00 -13.23
N LEU A 86 -3.68 -65.88 -14.25
CA LEU A 86 -3.06 -65.49 -15.52
C LEU A 86 -3.79 -64.34 -16.21
N ALA A 87 -5.14 -64.41 -16.25
CA ALA A 87 -5.93 -63.32 -16.83
C ALA A 87 -5.78 -62.01 -16.09
N SER A 88 -5.63 -62.03 -14.75
CA SER A 88 -5.35 -60.86 -13.92
C SER A 88 -3.94 -60.27 -14.19
N CYS A 89 -2.94 -61.14 -14.28
CA CYS A 89 -1.57 -60.77 -14.67
C CYS A 89 -1.56 -60.05 -16.03
N GLN A 90 -2.25 -60.63 -17.04
CA GLN A 90 -2.33 -60.03 -18.38
C GLN A 90 -3.03 -58.65 -18.38
N ARG A 91 -4.04 -58.44 -17.52
CA ARG A 91 -4.66 -57.09 -17.36
C ARG A 91 -3.67 -56.08 -16.80
N SER A 92 -2.94 -56.45 -15.76
CA SER A 92 -1.94 -55.59 -15.16
C SER A 92 -0.80 -55.28 -16.13
N ILE A 93 -0.34 -56.22 -16.95
CA ILE A 93 0.66 -56.00 -18.01
C ILE A 93 0.14 -54.98 -19.05
N LYS A 94 -1.15 -55.07 -19.42
CA LYS A 94 -1.75 -54.11 -20.36
C LYS A 94 -1.88 -52.68 -19.78
N LEU A 95 -2.04 -52.56 -18.48
CA LEU A 95 -2.16 -51.29 -17.78
C LEU A 95 -0.79 -50.61 -17.56
N GLU A 96 0.27 -51.40 -17.47
CA GLU A 96 1.63 -50.94 -17.14
C GLU A 96 2.10 -49.77 -18.03
N PRO A 97 1.98 -49.80 -19.38
CA PRO A 97 2.46 -48.68 -20.19
C PRO A 97 1.75 -47.35 -19.91
N GLN A 98 0.46 -47.37 -19.58
CA GLN A 98 -0.29 -46.17 -19.25
C GLN A 98 0.18 -45.56 -17.92
N LEU A 99 0.44 -46.38 -16.91
CA LEU A 99 0.97 -45.93 -15.61
C LEU A 99 2.39 -45.45 -15.76
N PHE A 100 3.21 -46.10 -16.58
CA PHE A 100 4.57 -45.66 -16.88
C PHE A 100 4.59 -44.32 -17.60
N ASP A 101 3.79 -44.12 -18.65
CA ASP A 101 3.67 -42.85 -19.36
C ASP A 101 3.19 -41.71 -18.46
N GLN A 102 2.28 -42.01 -17.51
CA GLN A 102 1.85 -41.02 -16.51
C GLN A 102 3.00 -40.62 -15.62
N LEU A 103 3.84 -41.53 -15.12
CA LEU A 103 5.05 -41.21 -14.36
C LEU A 103 6.04 -40.38 -15.16
N VAL A 104 6.29 -40.76 -16.41
CA VAL A 104 7.19 -40.01 -17.31
C VAL A 104 6.70 -38.58 -17.50
N SER A 105 5.39 -38.42 -17.69
CA SER A 105 4.79 -37.09 -17.87
C SER A 105 4.87 -36.22 -16.63
N LEU A 106 4.60 -36.78 -15.45
CA LEU A 106 4.62 -36.04 -14.18
C LEU A 106 6.04 -35.63 -13.78
N THR A 107 7.03 -36.49 -14.01
CA THR A 107 8.44 -36.23 -13.63
C THR A 107 9.25 -35.47 -14.69
N GLY A 108 8.59 -34.90 -15.69
CA GLY A 108 9.23 -34.24 -16.83
C GLY A 108 10.13 -33.05 -16.46
N ASP A 109 9.87 -32.40 -15.31
CA ASP A 109 10.63 -31.30 -14.74
C ASP A 109 11.89 -31.75 -13.96
N ASN A 110 12.02 -33.07 -13.66
CA ASN A 110 13.11 -33.63 -12.87
C ASN A 110 14.00 -34.59 -13.70
N PRO A 111 15.14 -34.12 -14.24
CA PRO A 111 16.04 -34.94 -15.08
C PRO A 111 16.58 -36.18 -14.36
N ALA A 112 16.77 -36.13 -13.03
CA ALA A 112 17.23 -37.28 -12.27
C ALA A 112 16.18 -38.37 -12.20
N GLN A 113 14.92 -38.01 -12.02
CA GLN A 113 13.79 -38.95 -12.06
C GLN A 113 13.60 -39.54 -13.46
N GLN A 114 13.71 -38.75 -14.50
CA GLN A 114 13.68 -39.20 -15.88
C GLN A 114 14.80 -40.25 -16.18
N GLN A 115 15.98 -40.09 -15.58
CA GLN A 115 17.05 -41.08 -15.72
C GLN A 115 16.70 -42.40 -14.95
N ARG A 116 16.12 -42.31 -13.75
CA ARG A 116 15.63 -43.48 -13.00
C ARG A 116 14.54 -44.21 -13.77
N LEU A 117 13.59 -43.50 -14.38
CA LEU A 117 12.55 -44.11 -15.20
C LEU A 117 13.09 -44.83 -16.44
N LYS A 118 14.15 -44.30 -17.06
CA LYS A 118 14.86 -45.03 -18.14
C LYS A 118 15.48 -46.33 -17.63
N ALA A 119 16.11 -46.31 -16.45
CA ALA A 119 16.65 -47.50 -15.83
C ALA A 119 15.53 -48.50 -15.45
N LEU A 120 14.40 -47.98 -14.93
CA LEU A 120 13.20 -48.79 -14.60
C LEU A 120 12.63 -49.49 -15.85
N SER A 121 12.52 -48.80 -16.99
CA SER A 121 12.02 -49.38 -18.22
C SER A 121 12.87 -50.56 -18.69
N VAL A 122 14.19 -50.48 -18.53
CA VAL A 122 15.11 -51.58 -18.82
C VAL A 122 14.91 -52.72 -17.84
N ALA A 123 14.83 -52.45 -16.53
CA ALA A 123 14.59 -53.49 -15.51
C ALA A 123 13.25 -54.15 -15.67
N MET A 124 12.19 -53.41 -16.04
CA MET A 124 10.86 -53.99 -16.31
C MET A 124 10.84 -54.88 -17.55
N LYS A 125 11.61 -54.53 -18.58
CA LYS A 125 11.78 -55.42 -19.74
C LYS A 125 12.40 -56.75 -19.31
N ASP A 126 13.44 -56.74 -18.48
CA ASP A 126 14.05 -57.97 -17.94
C ASP A 126 13.02 -58.82 -17.14
N VAL A 127 12.13 -58.14 -16.36
CA VAL A 127 11.04 -58.77 -15.61
C VAL A 127 10.09 -59.45 -16.57
N PHE A 128 9.58 -58.76 -17.58
CA PHE A 128 8.62 -59.29 -18.55
C PHE A 128 9.22 -60.44 -19.38
N ASP A 129 10.49 -60.33 -19.78
CA ASP A 129 11.20 -61.39 -20.49
C ASP A 129 11.35 -62.64 -19.61
N TYR A 130 11.64 -62.46 -18.31
CA TYR A 130 11.71 -63.55 -17.34
C TYR A 130 10.34 -64.23 -17.13
N ASP A 131 9.29 -63.44 -16.91
CA ASP A 131 7.92 -63.92 -16.74
C ASP A 131 7.43 -64.67 -17.97
N GLY A 132 7.76 -64.21 -19.16
CA GLY A 132 7.49 -64.89 -20.42
C GLY A 132 8.15 -66.27 -20.51
N ARG A 133 9.42 -66.38 -20.07
CA ARG A 133 10.15 -67.65 -19.99
C ARG A 133 9.48 -68.63 -18.98
N LEU A 134 9.01 -68.13 -17.82
CA LEU A 134 8.32 -68.92 -16.83
C LEU A 134 7.00 -69.49 -17.35
N ILE A 135 6.18 -68.66 -18.03
CA ILE A 135 4.93 -69.06 -18.64
C ILE A 135 5.19 -70.18 -19.70
N PHE A 136 6.20 -69.97 -20.55
CA PHE A 136 6.59 -70.93 -21.54
C PHE A 136 7.03 -72.27 -20.90
N LEU A 137 7.86 -72.22 -19.87
CA LEU A 137 8.37 -73.35 -19.13
C LEU A 137 7.24 -74.09 -18.44
N TYR A 138 6.25 -73.43 -17.82
CA TYR A 138 5.06 -74.00 -17.23
C TYR A 138 4.27 -74.77 -18.24
N LYS A 139 4.04 -74.17 -19.42
CA LYS A 139 3.28 -74.87 -20.50
C LYS A 139 3.98 -76.11 -21.03
N GLN A 140 5.30 -76.13 -21.03
CA GLN A 140 6.08 -77.27 -21.55
C GLN A 140 6.35 -78.36 -20.52
N ARG A 141 6.63 -78.04 -19.26
CA ARG A 141 7.15 -78.93 -18.26
C ARG A 141 6.40 -78.94 -16.92
N GLY A 142 5.35 -78.08 -16.82
CA GLY A 142 4.55 -77.97 -15.61
C GLY A 142 5.20 -77.15 -14.46
N ALA A 143 4.45 -77.12 -13.34
CA ALA A 143 4.80 -76.31 -12.19
C ALA A 143 6.16 -76.62 -11.56
N GLU A 144 6.49 -77.95 -11.50
CA GLU A 144 7.73 -78.41 -10.84
C GLU A 144 9.00 -77.86 -11.51
N ALA A 145 9.03 -77.69 -12.84
CA ALA A 145 10.14 -77.13 -13.57
C ALA A 145 10.28 -75.65 -13.28
N VAL A 146 9.18 -74.93 -13.14
CA VAL A 146 9.18 -73.47 -12.76
C VAL A 146 9.67 -73.34 -11.34
N LEU A 147 9.22 -74.16 -10.37
CA LEU A 147 9.67 -74.07 -8.99
C LEU A 147 11.18 -74.28 -8.86
N ARG A 148 11.79 -75.15 -9.62
CA ARG A 148 13.25 -75.37 -9.66
C ARG A 148 13.95 -74.15 -10.22
N THR A 149 13.40 -73.47 -11.23
CA THR A 149 13.97 -72.26 -11.79
C THR A 149 13.86 -71.12 -10.79
N GLU A 150 12.76 -70.95 -10.10
CA GLU A 150 12.58 -69.93 -9.05
C GLU A 150 13.56 -70.13 -7.87
N GLN A 151 13.92 -71.37 -7.53
CA GLN A 151 14.89 -71.68 -6.49
C GLN A 151 16.33 -71.17 -6.81
N THR A 152 16.65 -70.88 -8.08
CA THR A 152 17.96 -70.31 -8.46
C THR A 152 18.15 -68.86 -7.95
N GLY A 153 17.06 -68.17 -7.62
CA GLY A 153 17.06 -66.81 -7.18
C GLY A 153 17.20 -65.75 -8.31
N GLU A 154 17.23 -66.20 -9.59
CA GLU A 154 17.30 -65.32 -10.75
C GLU A 154 16.13 -64.32 -10.76
N GLY A 155 14.89 -64.82 -10.58
CA GLY A 155 13.67 -63.99 -10.54
C GLY A 155 13.73 -62.94 -9.44
N ARG A 156 14.20 -63.31 -8.24
CA ARG A 156 14.37 -62.35 -7.14
C ARG A 156 15.39 -61.26 -7.43
N ALA A 157 16.46 -61.59 -8.12
CA ALA A 157 17.48 -60.57 -8.50
C ALA A 157 16.98 -59.63 -9.56
N ILE A 158 16.19 -60.14 -10.54
CA ILE A 158 15.59 -59.31 -11.61
C ILE A 158 14.51 -58.36 -11.05
N THR A 159 13.55 -58.89 -10.29
CA THR A 159 12.44 -58.11 -9.69
C THR A 159 12.95 -57.16 -8.60
N GLY A 160 14.04 -57.57 -7.88
CA GLY A 160 14.69 -56.73 -6.88
C GLY A 160 15.23 -55.43 -7.47
N ARG A 161 15.91 -55.50 -8.62
CA ARG A 161 16.39 -54.30 -9.31
C ARG A 161 15.29 -53.30 -9.67
N ALA A 162 14.15 -53.78 -10.19
CA ALA A 162 13.04 -52.88 -10.50
C ALA A 162 12.43 -52.27 -9.24
N ARG A 163 12.32 -53.06 -8.15
CA ARG A 163 11.83 -52.58 -6.86
C ARG A 163 12.76 -51.54 -6.24
N ASP A 164 14.08 -51.77 -6.26
CA ASP A 164 15.08 -50.81 -5.71
C ASP A 164 14.97 -49.46 -6.42
N ILE A 165 14.82 -49.44 -7.76
CA ILE A 165 14.64 -48.22 -8.54
C ILE A 165 13.34 -47.51 -8.17
N LEU A 166 12.24 -48.24 -7.99
CA LEU A 166 10.95 -47.66 -7.57
C LEU A 166 11.02 -47.10 -6.15
N THR A 167 11.71 -47.78 -5.24
CA THR A 167 11.93 -47.27 -3.87
C THR A 167 12.78 -45.98 -3.89
N GLU A 168 13.87 -45.96 -4.64
CA GLU A 168 14.70 -44.74 -4.79
C GLU A 168 13.89 -43.58 -5.40
N LEU A 169 13.00 -43.87 -6.36
CA LEU A 169 12.13 -42.85 -6.97
C LEU A 169 11.15 -42.28 -5.93
N SER A 170 10.49 -43.15 -5.17
CA SER A 170 9.54 -42.73 -4.12
C SER A 170 10.22 -41.99 -2.96
N ASP A 171 11.39 -42.46 -2.50
CA ASP A 171 12.14 -41.82 -1.41
C ASP A 171 12.59 -40.43 -1.76
N GLU A 172 13.03 -40.21 -2.99
CA GLU A 172 13.46 -38.88 -3.46
C GLU A 172 12.27 -37.91 -3.51
N GLU A 173 11.13 -38.36 -4.04
CA GLU A 173 9.93 -37.52 -4.05
C GLU A 173 9.41 -37.23 -2.64
N GLN A 174 9.49 -38.15 -1.71
CA GLN A 174 9.15 -37.89 -0.31
C GLN A 174 10.06 -36.83 0.34
N LYS A 175 11.36 -36.86 0.04
CA LYS A 175 12.30 -35.81 0.51
C LYS A 175 11.95 -34.44 -0.09
N LEU A 176 11.67 -34.40 -1.39
CA LEU A 176 11.26 -33.19 -2.08
C LEU A 176 9.93 -32.66 -1.53
N LEU A 177 8.96 -33.54 -1.28
CA LEU A 177 7.69 -33.18 -0.66
C LEU A 177 7.90 -32.56 0.72
N GLY A 178 8.74 -33.14 1.56
CA GLY A 178 9.05 -32.60 2.88
C GLY A 178 9.67 -31.20 2.82
N ALA A 179 10.57 -30.95 1.86
CA ALA A 179 11.16 -29.63 1.66
C ALA A 179 10.13 -28.61 1.13
N ARG A 180 9.26 -29.04 0.21
CA ARG A 180 8.17 -28.21 -0.35
C ARG A 180 7.11 -27.86 0.69
N ASP A 181 6.74 -28.81 1.56
CA ASP A 181 5.83 -28.63 2.68
C ASP A 181 6.36 -27.60 3.70
N ALA A 182 7.64 -27.72 4.05
CA ALA A 182 8.31 -26.74 4.92
C ALA A 182 8.33 -25.34 4.30
N ALA A 183 8.59 -25.23 3.00
CA ALA A 183 8.57 -23.95 2.29
C ALA A 183 7.16 -23.34 2.25
N GLU A 184 6.13 -24.15 2.05
CA GLU A 184 4.72 -23.72 2.08
C GLU A 184 4.35 -23.20 3.47
N GLN A 185 4.66 -23.96 4.55
CA GLN A 185 4.38 -23.53 5.93
C GLN A 185 5.07 -22.20 6.26
N LEU A 186 6.33 -22.06 5.87
CA LEU A 186 7.05 -20.79 6.06
C LEU A 186 6.38 -19.65 5.28
N GLY A 187 5.94 -19.92 4.07
CA GLY A 187 5.19 -18.98 3.23
C GLY A 187 3.88 -18.51 3.90
N TYR A 188 3.11 -19.43 4.49
CA TYR A 188 1.88 -19.10 5.24
C TYR A 188 2.16 -18.19 6.43
N VAL A 189 3.12 -18.56 7.26
CA VAL A 189 3.49 -17.77 8.45
C VAL A 189 3.96 -16.36 8.07
N ASN A 190 4.74 -16.25 7.00
CA ASN A 190 5.22 -14.95 6.52
C ASN A 190 4.08 -14.11 5.93
N ALA A 191 3.15 -14.71 5.17
CA ALA A 191 1.98 -14.02 4.63
C ALA A 191 1.06 -13.52 5.76
N GLU A 192 0.79 -14.35 6.76
CA GLU A 192 -0.01 -13.98 7.93
C GLU A 192 0.62 -12.83 8.72
N ARG A 193 1.90 -12.91 9.03
CA ARG A 193 2.64 -11.83 9.71
C ARG A 193 2.59 -10.52 8.92
N LEU A 194 2.80 -10.59 7.61
CA LEU A 194 2.76 -9.42 6.74
C LEU A 194 1.37 -8.77 6.73
N LEU A 195 0.29 -9.56 6.68
CA LEU A 195 -1.08 -9.05 6.75
C LEU A 195 -1.37 -8.38 8.09
N ILE A 196 -0.97 -8.98 9.20
CA ILE A 196 -1.18 -8.41 10.53
C ILE A 196 -0.39 -7.10 10.68
N VAL A 197 0.91 -7.13 10.41
CA VAL A 197 1.77 -5.94 10.53
C VAL A 197 1.33 -4.84 9.57
N GLY A 198 1.02 -5.18 8.33
CA GLY A 198 0.52 -4.24 7.33
C GLY A 198 -0.80 -3.59 7.73
N SER A 199 -1.74 -4.36 8.29
CA SER A 199 -3.03 -3.85 8.77
C SER A 199 -2.87 -2.92 9.97
N VAL A 200 -2.05 -3.30 10.95
CA VAL A 200 -1.76 -2.44 12.12
C VAL A 200 -1.12 -1.12 11.68
N LEU A 201 -0.16 -1.18 10.76
CA LEU A 201 0.51 0.00 10.25
C LEU A 201 -0.46 0.91 9.48
N ALA A 202 -1.33 0.34 8.64
CA ALA A 202 -2.35 1.09 7.91
C ALA A 202 -3.32 1.81 8.86
N VAL A 203 -3.80 1.13 9.90
CA VAL A 203 -4.67 1.74 10.92
C VAL A 203 -3.94 2.85 11.66
N ALA A 204 -2.69 2.64 12.07
CA ALA A 204 -1.89 3.66 12.75
C ALA A 204 -1.69 4.91 11.88
N LEU A 205 -1.41 4.74 10.58
CA LEU A 205 -1.29 5.85 9.63
C LEU A 205 -2.60 6.59 9.42
N LEU A 206 -3.74 5.89 9.34
CA LEU A 206 -5.06 6.51 9.25
C LEU A 206 -5.38 7.35 10.48
N VAL A 207 -5.10 6.84 11.67
CA VAL A 207 -5.28 7.57 12.93
C VAL A 207 -4.39 8.81 12.96
N LEU A 208 -3.11 8.68 12.61
CA LEU A 208 -2.17 9.79 12.55
C LEU A 208 -2.61 10.87 11.55
N ALA A 209 -3.04 10.47 10.35
CA ALA A 209 -3.56 11.38 9.34
C ALA A 209 -4.80 12.14 9.83
N ASN A 210 -5.76 11.45 10.48
CA ASN A 210 -6.93 12.08 11.07
C ASN A 210 -6.57 13.08 12.18
N LEU A 211 -5.63 12.75 13.04
CA LEU A 211 -5.13 13.66 14.09
C LEU A 211 -4.47 14.91 13.48
N MET A 212 -3.66 14.74 12.42
CA MET A 212 -3.03 15.87 11.74
C MET A 212 -4.05 16.79 11.06
N VAL A 213 -5.02 16.22 10.33
CA VAL A 213 -6.11 16.99 9.72
C VAL A 213 -6.94 17.72 10.77
N GLY A 214 -7.29 17.04 11.86
CA GLY A 214 -8.03 17.64 12.96
C GLY A 214 -7.29 18.83 13.59
N ARG A 215 -5.99 18.71 13.83
CA ARG A 215 -5.15 19.81 14.34
C ARG A 215 -5.08 20.98 13.35
N GLU A 216 -4.91 20.70 12.07
CA GLU A 216 -4.88 21.74 11.03
C GLU A 216 -6.20 22.49 10.95
N MET A 217 -7.34 21.79 10.98
CA MET A 217 -8.66 22.42 10.98
C MET A 217 -8.90 23.27 12.24
N ALA A 218 -8.49 22.77 13.40
CA ALA A 218 -8.61 23.51 14.65
C ALA A 218 -7.75 24.80 14.62
N TRP A 219 -6.54 24.74 14.08
CA TRP A 219 -5.67 25.90 13.90
C TRP A 219 -6.27 26.91 12.93
N ARG A 220 -6.77 26.47 11.78
CA ARG A 220 -7.42 27.34 10.80
C ARG A 220 -8.64 28.06 11.37
N ARG A 221 -9.48 27.35 12.13
CA ARG A 221 -10.64 27.94 12.81
C ARG A 221 -10.23 29.05 13.79
N ARG A 222 -9.17 28.85 14.55
CA ARG A 222 -8.64 29.88 15.48
C ARG A 222 -8.19 31.13 14.72
N VAL A 223 -7.40 30.93 13.66
CA VAL A 223 -6.92 32.05 12.83
C VAL A 223 -8.08 32.83 12.20
N GLU A 224 -9.14 32.15 11.75
CA GLU A 224 -10.31 32.81 11.16
C GLU A 224 -11.10 33.62 12.21
N ILE A 225 -11.30 33.08 13.41
CA ILE A 225 -11.95 33.79 14.52
C ILE A 225 -11.12 35.04 14.92
N ASP A 226 -9.82 34.91 15.03
CA ASP A 226 -8.93 36.03 15.38
C ASP A 226 -8.96 37.12 14.30
N ARG A 227 -9.02 36.71 13.02
CA ARG A 227 -9.15 37.64 11.89
C ARG A 227 -10.48 38.39 11.90
N GLU A 228 -11.61 37.69 12.14
CA GLU A 228 -12.93 38.33 12.23
C GLU A 228 -12.99 39.33 13.38
N LYS A 229 -12.43 38.96 14.53
CA LYS A 229 -12.32 39.87 15.70
C LYS A 229 -11.52 41.11 15.36
N LEU A 230 -10.36 40.97 14.72
CA LEU A 230 -9.52 42.10 14.32
C LEU A 230 -10.22 43.02 13.31
N ILE A 231 -10.95 42.45 12.35
CA ILE A 231 -11.76 43.23 11.39
C ILE A 231 -12.84 44.01 12.11
N GLY A 232 -13.53 43.40 13.10
CA GLY A 232 -14.54 44.09 13.90
C GLY A 232 -13.98 45.25 14.71
N GLU A 233 -12.83 45.07 15.36
CA GLU A 233 -12.11 46.14 16.11
C GLU A 233 -11.68 47.28 15.18
N LEU A 234 -11.18 46.94 13.98
CA LEU A 234 -10.79 47.96 12.99
C LEU A 234 -11.99 48.76 12.50
N GLN A 235 -13.11 48.10 12.18
CA GLN A 235 -14.35 48.75 11.77
C GLN A 235 -14.89 49.68 12.86
N GLN A 236 -14.87 49.26 14.11
CA GLN A 236 -15.29 50.04 15.25
C GLN A 236 -14.41 51.28 15.43
N THR A 237 -13.07 51.12 15.29
CA THR A 237 -12.12 52.25 15.39
C THR A 237 -12.33 53.25 14.24
N LEU A 238 -12.51 52.77 13.02
CA LEU A 238 -12.80 53.60 11.85
C LEU A 238 -14.14 54.37 12.01
N ALA A 239 -15.16 53.79 12.63
CA ALA A 239 -16.44 54.44 12.89
C ALA A 239 -16.31 55.57 13.93
N GLN A 240 -15.31 55.51 14.81
CA GLN A 240 -15.04 56.59 15.80
C GLN A 240 -14.32 57.81 15.19
N VAL A 241 -13.71 57.64 14.01
CA VAL A 241 -13.06 58.76 13.33
C VAL A 241 -14.10 59.72 12.75
N LYS A 242 -14.37 60.80 13.47
CA LYS A 242 -15.28 61.88 12.99
C LYS A 242 -14.58 62.68 11.89
N THR A 243 -14.91 62.40 10.64
CA THR A 243 -14.43 63.18 9.50
C THR A 243 -15.50 64.16 9.04
N LEU A 244 -15.12 65.41 8.87
CA LEU A 244 -15.95 66.45 8.22
C LEU A 244 -15.97 66.13 6.71
N SER A 245 -17.07 65.60 6.22
CA SER A 245 -17.26 65.26 4.80
C SER A 245 -18.47 65.97 4.23
N GLY A 246 -18.37 66.44 2.99
CA GLY A 246 -19.45 67.09 2.25
C GLY A 246 -19.30 68.61 2.10
N LEU A 247 -20.25 69.23 1.39
CA LEU A 247 -20.33 70.69 1.19
C LEU A 247 -20.90 71.36 2.44
N ILE A 248 -20.13 72.21 3.07
CA ILE A 248 -20.56 73.01 4.22
C ILE A 248 -21.17 74.31 3.74
N PRO A 249 -22.48 74.54 3.89
CA PRO A 249 -23.12 75.76 3.46
C PRO A 249 -22.76 76.91 4.39
N ILE A 250 -22.00 77.89 3.85
CA ILE A 250 -21.59 79.10 4.60
C ILE A 250 -22.30 80.34 4.06
N CYS A 251 -22.61 81.27 4.94
CA CYS A 251 -23.15 82.56 4.55
C CYS A 251 -22.06 83.39 3.85
N ALA A 252 -22.40 83.84 2.64
CA ALA A 252 -21.43 84.68 1.87
C ALA A 252 -21.04 85.97 2.57
N TRP A 253 -21.92 86.54 3.43
CA TRP A 253 -21.74 87.78 4.13
C TRP A 253 -21.01 87.61 5.47
N CYS A 254 -21.64 86.94 6.44
CA CYS A 254 -21.12 86.86 7.80
C CYS A 254 -20.29 85.55 8.05
N LYS A 255 -20.14 84.71 7.04
CA LYS A 255 -19.35 83.45 7.13
C LYS A 255 -19.87 82.44 8.15
N SER A 256 -21.05 82.63 8.75
CA SER A 256 -21.71 81.58 9.56
C SER A 256 -22.03 80.36 8.76
N VAL A 257 -21.99 79.18 9.39
CA VAL A 257 -22.31 77.87 8.80
C VAL A 257 -23.72 77.44 9.19
N ARG A 258 -24.47 76.95 8.23
CA ARG A 258 -25.82 76.41 8.47
C ARG A 258 -25.71 74.94 8.89
N ASN A 259 -26.21 74.58 10.07
CA ASN A 259 -26.25 73.20 10.54
C ASN A 259 -27.40 72.40 9.86
N ASP A 260 -27.44 71.10 10.08
CA ASP A 260 -28.43 70.23 9.47
C ASP A 260 -29.88 70.50 9.92
N GLN A 261 -30.04 71.25 11.04
CA GLN A 261 -31.36 71.69 11.55
C GLN A 261 -31.81 73.04 10.96
N GLY A 262 -30.95 73.63 10.08
CA GLY A 262 -31.27 74.91 9.41
C GLY A 262 -30.82 76.16 10.17
N TYR A 263 -30.24 76.09 11.35
CA TYR A 263 -29.74 77.21 12.14
C TYR A 263 -28.35 77.65 11.73
N TRP A 264 -28.11 78.96 11.76
CA TRP A 264 -26.83 79.56 11.49
C TRP A 264 -25.98 79.64 12.78
N GLN A 265 -24.78 79.15 12.75
CA GLN A 265 -23.81 79.16 13.88
C GLN A 265 -22.44 79.49 13.38
N SER A 266 -21.53 79.89 14.33
CA SER A 266 -20.14 80.19 13.94
C SER A 266 -19.42 78.94 13.38
N VAL A 267 -18.39 79.14 12.55
CA VAL A 267 -17.56 78.06 12.00
C VAL A 267 -16.92 77.28 13.13
N GLU A 268 -16.52 77.93 14.20
CA GLU A 268 -15.90 77.30 15.39
C GLU A 268 -16.88 76.35 16.08
N GLN A 269 -18.12 76.76 16.31
CA GLN A 269 -19.14 75.92 16.90
C GLN A 269 -19.47 74.72 16.03
N TYR A 270 -19.57 74.94 14.71
CA TYR A 270 -19.87 73.87 13.74
C TYR A 270 -18.77 72.81 13.73
N VAL A 271 -17.48 73.24 13.64
CA VAL A 271 -16.34 72.32 13.61
C VAL A 271 -16.19 71.62 14.94
N HIS A 272 -16.29 72.34 16.08
CA HIS A 272 -16.18 71.77 17.40
C HIS A 272 -17.25 70.69 17.69
N SER A 273 -18.48 70.87 17.16
CA SER A 273 -19.56 69.89 17.33
C SER A 273 -19.38 68.63 16.50
N ARG A 274 -18.50 68.62 15.47
CA ARG A 274 -18.34 67.55 14.51
C ARG A 274 -16.89 67.02 14.40
N SER A 275 -15.96 67.61 15.13
CA SER A 275 -14.59 67.13 15.21
C SER A 275 -14.03 67.45 16.60
N ASP A 276 -12.92 66.83 16.94
CA ASP A 276 -12.18 67.13 18.18
C ASP A 276 -11.25 68.35 18.05
N ALA A 277 -11.42 69.15 16.99
CA ALA A 277 -10.64 70.34 16.74
C ALA A 277 -11.07 71.48 17.69
N SER A 278 -10.13 72.13 18.30
CA SER A 278 -10.28 73.36 19.11
C SER A 278 -9.64 74.53 18.44
N PHE A 279 -10.30 75.68 18.58
CA PHE A 279 -9.80 76.97 17.97
C PHE A 279 -9.07 77.84 19.01
N SER A 280 -7.91 78.37 18.67
CA SER A 280 -7.25 79.40 19.38
C SER A 280 -7.51 80.69 18.66
N HIS A 281 -7.70 81.81 19.40
CA HIS A 281 -7.93 83.12 18.84
C HIS A 281 -6.65 83.95 18.83
N SER A 282 -6.29 84.44 17.64
CA SER A 282 -5.21 85.32 17.44
C SER A 282 -5.55 86.25 16.26
N ILE A 283 -4.90 87.43 16.21
CA ILE A 283 -5.04 88.40 15.13
C ILE A 283 -3.93 88.18 14.11
N CYS A 284 -4.25 87.94 12.89
CA CYS A 284 -3.27 87.78 11.83
C CYS A 284 -2.55 89.12 11.51
N PRO A 285 -1.33 89.04 10.97
CA PRO A 285 -0.56 90.28 10.71
C PRO A 285 -1.31 91.32 9.89
N SER A 286 -2.06 90.94 8.87
CA SER A 286 -2.80 91.91 8.03
C SER A 286 -4.02 92.52 8.73
N CYS A 287 -4.69 91.80 9.63
CA CYS A 287 -5.74 92.38 10.45
C CYS A 287 -5.18 93.31 11.55
N ARG A 288 -4.03 92.91 12.11
CA ARG A 288 -3.35 93.74 13.10
C ARG A 288 -2.96 95.13 12.53
N GLU A 289 -2.52 95.18 11.28
CA GLU A 289 -2.17 96.40 10.62
C GLU A 289 -3.42 97.28 10.33
N LYS A 290 -4.49 96.68 9.78
CA LYS A 290 -5.76 97.34 9.57
C LYS A 290 -6.30 97.94 10.89
N PHE A 291 -6.23 97.14 11.97
CA PHE A 291 -6.71 97.59 13.29
C PHE A 291 -5.91 98.73 13.81
N LYS A 292 -4.59 98.75 13.58
CA LYS A 292 -3.70 99.96 13.93
C LYS A 292 -4.11 101.20 13.10
N ASP A 293 -4.38 101.01 11.79
CA ASP A 293 -4.76 102.11 10.93
C ASP A 293 -6.16 102.65 11.29
N GLU A 294 -7.05 101.78 11.73
CA GLU A 294 -8.37 102.26 12.22
C GLU A 294 -8.27 103.00 13.56
N ILE A 295 -7.43 102.52 14.50
CA ILE A 295 -7.16 103.26 15.77
C ILE A 295 -6.51 104.62 15.49
N ALA A 296 -5.58 104.67 14.56
CA ALA A 296 -4.97 105.87 14.17
C ALA A 296 -5.94 106.89 13.54
N LYS A 297 -6.85 106.42 12.69
CA LYS A 297 -7.93 107.22 12.08
C LYS A 297 -8.99 107.69 13.09
N ALA A 298 -9.24 106.90 14.16
CA ALA A 298 -10.24 107.21 15.20
C ALA A 298 -9.67 108.20 16.26
N GLY A 299 -8.43 108.73 16.14
CA GLY A 299 -7.88 109.70 17.07
C GLY A 299 -7.57 109.14 18.47
N LEU A 300 -7.52 107.84 18.65
CA LEU A 300 -7.28 107.14 19.94
C LEU A 300 -5.82 106.81 20.15
N SER A 301 -4.89 107.44 19.48
CA SER A 301 -3.46 107.33 19.69
C SER A 301 -2.95 108.35 20.73
N ASN A 302 -3.19 108.08 22.00
CA ASN A 302 -2.36 108.61 23.11
C ASN A 302 -2.64 107.73 24.35
N GLU A 303 -1.72 107.15 24.92
CA GLU A 303 -0.71 107.48 25.91
C GLU A 303 0.07 106.29 26.41
N LYS A 304 1.36 106.46 26.51
CA LYS A 304 2.28 105.87 27.48
C LYS A 304 2.39 104.40 27.71
N SER A 305 3.48 103.88 27.21
CA SER A 305 4.18 102.76 27.82
C SER A 305 4.45 102.98 29.30
N PRO A 306 4.20 102.01 30.19
CA PRO A 306 4.93 101.81 31.39
C PRO A 306 6.14 100.91 31.18
N SER A 307 7.27 101.38 31.62
CA SER A 307 8.55 100.72 31.72
C SER A 307 8.50 99.36 32.43
N GLN A 308 9.30 98.43 31.89
CA GLN A 308 10.04 97.35 32.54
C GLN A 308 9.97 97.30 34.07
N ASN A 309 9.52 96.08 34.57
CA ASN A 309 10.30 95.28 35.50
C ASN A 309 9.81 93.85 35.40
#